data_10665b1ffb44ff46a5ac157ed9d54097
#
_entry.id   10665b1ffb44ff46a5ac157ed9d54097
#
_cell.length_a   1.000
_cell.length_b   1.000
_cell.length_c   1.000
_cell.angle_alpha   90.00
_cell.angle_beta   90.00
_cell.angle_gamma   90.00
#
_symmetry.space_group_name_H-M   'P 1'
#
loop_
_entity.id
_entity.type
_entity.pdbx_description
1 polymer ?
#
loop_
_entity_poly.entity_id
_entity_poly.type
_entity_poly.pdbx_seq_one_letter_code
_entity_poly.pdbx_strand_id
1 'polypeptide(L)'
;MGPGGAGGRRAARRRSAAGDRVAVRYPAGIDWVLAFWGTVLAGGVAVAVNTRSAQPEVDFVLSDSGARLQLAPGDPLPDGKPYVTEQLGAADTAALFYTSGTTGHPKGVPTTHEAFLTNTENAIRCLQQPRDLGEDMRTLISVPLFHVTGCNSQLLAAARLGGASVILPALDLDTLLNAVVAERVSVMVTVPAIYALLLRHKDFAGTNVSRVRWVGYGGAPIAPSLVRTVKDAFPHATVFNGYGMTETASLMTVLPDREAVEHADSVGYAVPSVDLGLIPFGDNEPGVGELVTRGGNVTAGYWNRPQATASTFAGGWLHTGDVVRVDDAGRVHIIDRLKDIINRGGENVSSVEVEAVLLGAPGVADACVLGVPDDVMGEKVGAVLFGDDDIDVPAVLEHCRGRLADFKVPQYITVVDGPLPRNAGGKLLKARLRDQVHWGDPLR
;
A
#
# COMPACT_ATOMS: atom_id res chain seq x y z
N MET A 1 46.96 7.27 44.70
CA MET A 1 45.88 6.61 45.46
C MET A 1 44.61 7.42 45.28
N GLY A 2 43.63 6.84 44.64
CA GLY A 2 42.27 7.42 44.46
C GLY A 2 41.46 6.43 43.65
N PRO A 3 40.39 5.85 44.19
CA PRO A 3 39.66 4.79 43.50
C PRO A 3 38.78 5.35 42.44
N GLY A 4 38.85 4.77 41.23
CA GLY A 4 37.98 5.06 40.14
C GLY A 4 36.55 4.64 40.43
N GLY A 5 35.65 5.62 40.43
CA GLY A 5 34.21 5.39 40.52
C GLY A 5 33.65 4.81 39.23
N ALA A 6 33.33 3.53 39.24
CA ALA A 6 32.53 2.89 38.25
C ALA A 6 31.10 3.40 38.34
N GLY A 7 30.78 4.45 37.57
CA GLY A 7 29.42 4.92 37.35
C GLY A 7 28.63 3.94 36.53
N GLY A 8 28.13 2.88 37.13
CA GLY A 8 27.13 2.01 36.54
C GLY A 8 25.86 2.80 36.28
N ARG A 9 25.62 3.20 35.05
CA ARG A 9 24.33 3.74 34.64
C ARG A 9 23.28 2.62 34.82
N ARG A 10 22.54 2.69 35.92
CA ARG A 10 21.29 1.96 36.08
C ARG A 10 20.38 2.38 34.92
N ALA A 11 20.24 1.51 33.93
CA ALA A 11 19.16 1.59 32.98
C ALA A 11 17.85 1.53 33.80
N ALA A 12 17.25 2.69 34.00
CA ALA A 12 15.94 2.78 34.64
C ALA A 12 15.00 1.90 33.78
N ARG A 13 14.47 0.83 34.35
CA ARG A 13 13.40 0.03 33.77
C ARG A 13 12.21 0.98 33.57
N ARG A 14 12.11 1.57 32.38
CA ARG A 14 10.95 2.37 31.99
C ARG A 14 9.83 1.35 31.73
N ARG A 15 8.89 1.24 32.65
CA ARG A 15 7.64 0.53 32.41
C ARG A 15 6.83 1.41 31.45
N SER A 16 6.45 0.89 30.28
CA SER A 16 5.43 1.53 29.46
C SER A 16 4.09 1.41 30.18
N ALA A 17 3.36 2.52 30.26
CA ALA A 17 1.97 2.51 30.69
C ALA A 17 1.05 2.18 29.50
N ALA A 18 -0.18 1.76 29.78
CA ALA A 18 -1.19 1.61 28.74
C ALA A 18 -1.33 2.89 27.93
N GLY A 19 -1.33 2.78 26.59
CA GLY A 19 -1.37 3.90 25.65
C GLY A 19 -0.01 4.58 25.40
N ASP A 20 1.09 4.16 26.02
CA ASP A 20 2.42 4.67 25.67
C ASP A 20 2.82 4.21 24.26
N ARG A 21 3.38 5.11 23.46
CA ARG A 21 3.84 4.81 22.10
C ARG A 21 5.26 4.28 22.15
N VAL A 22 5.45 3.13 21.49
CA VAL A 22 6.75 2.47 21.33
C VAL A 22 7.08 2.40 19.84
N ALA A 23 8.13 3.07 19.43
CA ALA A 23 8.59 3.04 18.05
C ALA A 23 9.31 1.71 17.75
N VAL A 24 8.80 0.97 16.77
CA VAL A 24 9.34 -0.30 16.28
C VAL A 24 10.06 -0.05 14.97
N ARG A 25 11.40 -0.02 15.00
CA ARG A 25 12.27 0.29 13.86
C ARG A 25 13.25 -0.86 13.56
N TYR A 26 12.78 -2.09 13.58
CA TYR A 26 13.56 -3.23 13.12
C TYR A 26 13.31 -3.52 11.63
N PRO A 27 14.28 -4.11 10.90
CA PRO A 27 13.99 -4.78 9.64
C PRO A 27 12.86 -5.81 9.81
N ALA A 28 12.19 -6.18 8.72
CA ALA A 28 11.21 -7.25 8.76
C ALA A 28 11.88 -8.55 9.25
N GLY A 29 11.34 -9.16 10.31
CA GLY A 29 11.91 -10.32 10.96
C GLY A 29 11.37 -10.52 12.36
N ILE A 30 11.98 -11.47 13.09
CA ILE A 30 11.50 -11.88 14.41
C ILE A 30 11.57 -10.74 15.44
N ASP A 31 12.60 -9.90 15.41
CA ASP A 31 12.73 -8.78 16.35
C ASP A 31 11.63 -7.76 16.18
N TRP A 32 11.23 -7.47 14.92
CA TRP A 32 10.07 -6.63 14.63
C TRP A 32 8.79 -7.22 15.22
N VAL A 33 8.58 -8.52 15.00
CA VAL A 33 7.37 -9.23 15.48
C VAL A 33 7.32 -9.23 17.00
N LEU A 34 8.44 -9.52 17.66
CA LEU A 34 8.51 -9.53 19.13
C LEU A 34 8.31 -8.12 19.71
N ALA A 35 8.92 -7.10 19.11
CA ALA A 35 8.73 -5.71 19.52
C ALA A 35 7.28 -5.25 19.34
N PHE A 36 6.65 -5.57 18.21
CA PHE A 36 5.25 -5.25 17.92
C PHE A 36 4.31 -5.93 18.93
N TRP A 37 4.37 -7.27 19.04
CA TRP A 37 3.49 -8.01 19.94
C TRP A 37 3.76 -7.69 21.40
N GLY A 38 5.02 -7.55 21.80
CA GLY A 38 5.38 -7.17 23.17
C GLY A 38 4.79 -5.80 23.55
N THR A 39 4.78 -4.85 22.62
CA THR A 39 4.15 -3.55 22.82
C THR A 39 2.64 -3.66 22.95
N VAL A 40 1.99 -4.33 22.00
CA VAL A 40 0.53 -4.45 21.94
C VAL A 40 -0.01 -5.25 23.15
N LEU A 41 0.61 -6.37 23.49
CA LEU A 41 0.22 -7.19 24.64
C LEU A 41 0.41 -6.46 25.98
N ALA A 42 1.40 -5.59 26.07
CA ALA A 42 1.59 -4.74 27.24
C ALA A 42 0.63 -3.54 27.33
N GLY A 43 -0.25 -3.36 26.35
CA GLY A 43 -1.18 -2.23 26.28
C GLY A 43 -0.59 -0.96 25.70
N GLY A 44 0.62 -1.03 25.12
CA GLY A 44 1.23 0.10 24.42
C GLY A 44 0.72 0.23 22.98
N VAL A 45 1.06 1.35 22.35
CA VAL A 45 0.76 1.62 20.95
C VAL A 45 2.03 1.42 20.12
N ALA A 46 2.04 0.45 19.22
CA ALA A 46 3.18 0.18 18.35
C ALA A 46 3.24 1.20 17.22
N VAL A 47 4.31 2.00 17.17
CA VAL A 47 4.56 2.95 16.07
C VAL A 47 5.45 2.28 15.05
N ALA A 48 4.87 1.89 13.92
CA ALA A 48 5.58 1.20 12.84
C ALA A 48 6.45 2.18 12.06
N VAL A 49 7.77 2.15 12.29
CA VAL A 49 8.72 3.08 11.66
C VAL A 49 9.31 2.47 10.40
N ASN A 50 9.23 3.19 9.28
CA ASN A 50 9.82 2.77 8.02
C ASN A 50 11.36 2.78 8.13
N THR A 51 11.97 1.61 7.99
CA THR A 51 13.42 1.43 8.08
C THR A 51 14.21 1.98 6.88
N ARG A 52 13.51 2.35 5.80
CA ARG A 52 14.08 2.95 4.59
C ARG A 52 13.98 4.48 4.58
N SER A 53 13.31 5.07 5.58
CA SER A 53 13.19 6.52 5.71
C SER A 53 14.52 7.17 6.05
N ALA A 54 14.74 8.36 5.52
CA ALA A 54 15.86 9.21 5.91
C ALA A 54 15.70 9.66 7.38
N GLN A 55 16.82 9.98 8.04
CA GLN A 55 16.80 10.32 9.46
C GLN A 55 15.83 11.47 9.82
N PRO A 56 15.70 12.57 9.04
CA PRO A 56 14.72 13.61 9.33
C PRO A 56 13.26 13.12 9.33
N GLU A 57 12.91 12.16 8.49
CA GLU A 57 11.57 11.55 8.48
C GLU A 57 11.35 10.69 9.72
N VAL A 58 12.38 9.95 10.14
CA VAL A 58 12.33 9.15 11.37
C VAL A 58 12.17 10.06 12.59
N ASP A 59 12.96 11.14 12.68
CA ASP A 59 12.88 12.12 13.77
C ASP A 59 11.50 12.78 13.84
N PHE A 60 10.92 13.06 12.67
CA PHE A 60 9.55 13.55 12.59
C PHE A 60 8.56 12.52 13.16
N VAL A 61 8.61 11.26 12.74
CA VAL A 61 7.68 10.20 13.21
C VAL A 61 7.81 10.02 14.72
N LEU A 62 9.02 10.00 15.26
CA LEU A 62 9.27 9.87 16.70
C LEU A 62 8.69 11.06 17.50
N SER A 63 8.90 12.27 17.01
CA SER A 63 8.38 13.50 17.64
C SER A 63 6.86 13.58 17.53
N ASP A 64 6.28 13.35 16.35
CA ASP A 64 4.85 13.46 16.08
C ASP A 64 4.04 12.42 16.85
N SER A 65 4.51 11.18 16.91
CA SER A 65 3.88 10.11 17.69
C SER A 65 4.03 10.31 19.18
N GLY A 66 5.03 11.08 19.62
CA GLY A 66 5.43 11.19 21.02
C GLY A 66 5.90 9.84 21.59
N ALA A 67 6.64 9.07 20.79
CA ALA A 67 7.16 7.76 21.20
C ALA A 67 8.10 7.92 22.41
N ARG A 68 7.81 7.17 23.50
CA ARG A 68 8.61 7.19 24.73
C ARG A 68 9.78 6.22 24.71
N LEU A 69 9.68 5.19 23.88
CA LEU A 69 10.69 4.18 23.70
C LEU A 69 10.84 3.93 22.20
N GLN A 70 12.07 3.79 21.74
CA GLN A 70 12.39 3.26 20.42
C GLN A 70 13.07 1.90 20.62
N LEU A 71 12.65 0.91 19.82
CA LEU A 71 13.25 -0.39 19.69
C LEU A 71 13.83 -0.50 18.26
N ALA A 72 15.14 -0.63 18.14
CA ALA A 72 15.88 -0.60 16.88
C ALA A 72 17.06 -1.61 16.92
N PRO A 73 17.69 -1.93 15.77
CA PRO A 73 18.85 -2.82 15.73
C PRO A 73 19.96 -2.35 16.68
N GLY A 74 20.45 -3.27 17.49
CA GLY A 74 21.43 -3.00 18.54
C GLY A 74 20.85 -2.71 19.93
N ASP A 75 19.55 -2.40 20.01
CA ASP A 75 18.84 -2.34 21.29
C ASP A 75 18.41 -3.74 21.71
N PRO A 76 18.71 -4.19 22.95
CA PRO A 76 18.18 -5.45 23.44
C PRO A 76 16.67 -5.36 23.58
N LEU A 77 15.96 -6.37 23.10
CA LEU A 77 14.54 -6.49 23.42
C LEU A 77 14.37 -6.61 24.94
N PRO A 78 13.33 -5.99 25.51
CA PRO A 78 13.05 -6.09 26.94
C PRO A 78 12.93 -7.57 27.34
N ASP A 79 13.74 -7.99 28.34
CA ASP A 79 13.67 -9.30 28.94
C ASP A 79 12.77 -9.27 30.18
N GLY A 80 11.96 -10.30 30.36
CA GLY A 80 11.04 -10.39 31.49
C GLY A 80 10.04 -11.53 31.36
N LYS A 81 9.21 -11.69 32.40
CA LYS A 81 8.10 -12.62 32.33
C LYS A 81 7.05 -12.11 31.32
N PRO A 82 6.41 -13.01 30.54
CA PRO A 82 5.29 -12.65 29.69
C PRO A 82 4.25 -11.83 30.47
N TYR A 83 3.81 -10.73 29.88
CA TYR A 83 2.80 -9.88 30.46
C TYR A 83 1.75 -9.53 29.39
N VAL A 84 0.50 -9.74 29.74
CA VAL A 84 -0.65 -9.35 28.93
C VAL A 84 -1.55 -8.50 29.80
N THR A 85 -1.87 -7.29 29.35
CA THR A 85 -2.82 -6.44 30.06
C THR A 85 -4.24 -6.90 29.79
N GLU A 86 -5.09 -6.91 30.82
CA GLU A 86 -6.52 -7.22 30.70
C GLU A 86 -7.38 -5.95 30.59
N GLN A 87 -6.75 -4.76 30.57
CA GLN A 87 -7.45 -3.48 30.64
C GLN A 87 -7.65 -2.80 29.28
N LEU A 88 -7.62 -3.56 28.19
CA LEU A 88 -7.78 -3.01 26.84
C LEU A 88 -9.20 -3.22 26.32
N GLY A 89 -9.77 -2.14 25.79
CA GLY A 89 -11.00 -2.16 25.01
C GLY A 89 -10.74 -2.32 23.51
N ALA A 90 -11.77 -2.76 22.79
CA ALA A 90 -11.70 -2.91 21.33
C ALA A 90 -11.37 -1.58 20.61
N ALA A 91 -11.84 -0.46 21.16
CA ALA A 91 -11.62 0.88 20.61
C ALA A 91 -10.25 1.50 20.95
N ASP A 92 -9.45 0.85 21.83
CA ASP A 92 -8.13 1.36 22.16
C ASP A 92 -7.18 1.26 20.96
N THR A 93 -6.32 2.27 20.79
CA THR A 93 -5.33 2.28 19.72
C THR A 93 -4.25 1.23 19.99
N ALA A 94 -4.06 0.32 19.06
CA ALA A 94 -3.03 -0.72 19.12
C ALA A 94 -1.75 -0.34 18.38
N ALA A 95 -1.88 0.41 17.29
CA ALA A 95 -0.74 0.84 16.49
C ALA A 95 -0.95 2.19 15.81
N LEU A 96 0.16 2.81 15.38
CA LEU A 96 0.22 3.96 14.49
C LEU A 96 1.03 3.56 13.25
N PHE A 97 0.39 3.62 12.08
CA PHE A 97 1.04 3.48 10.78
C PHE A 97 1.15 4.85 10.12
N TYR A 98 2.34 5.18 9.61
CA TYR A 98 2.55 6.47 8.96
C TYR A 98 2.45 6.33 7.44
N THR A 99 1.57 7.16 6.84
CA THR A 99 1.43 7.25 5.38
C THR A 99 2.34 8.34 4.83
N SER A 100 2.92 8.12 3.65
CA SER A 100 3.58 9.19 2.91
C SER A 100 2.51 10.19 2.44
N GLY A 101 2.33 11.25 3.19
CA GLY A 101 1.43 12.34 2.82
C GLY A 101 1.85 12.95 1.48
N THR A 102 0.86 13.32 0.67
CA THR A 102 1.10 14.00 -0.62
C THR A 102 1.41 15.49 -0.47
N THR A 103 1.28 16.00 0.76
CA THR A 103 1.37 17.44 1.09
C THR A 103 2.51 17.76 2.07
N GLY A 104 3.56 16.94 2.14
CA GLY A 104 4.70 17.18 3.03
C GLY A 104 4.95 16.05 4.01
N HIS A 105 4.78 16.29 5.30
CA HIS A 105 5.08 15.30 6.34
C HIS A 105 4.11 14.11 6.38
N PRO A 106 4.59 12.90 6.73
CA PRO A 106 3.75 11.72 6.91
C PRO A 106 2.65 11.95 7.95
N LYS A 107 1.50 11.29 7.76
CA LYS A 107 0.39 11.32 8.72
C LYS A 107 0.30 10.01 9.47
N GLY A 108 0.24 10.07 10.80
CA GLY A 108 -0.01 8.90 11.64
C GLY A 108 -1.47 8.48 11.58
N VAL A 109 -1.72 7.22 11.29
CA VAL A 109 -3.05 6.60 11.24
C VAL A 109 -3.19 5.69 12.45
N PRO A 110 -4.04 6.05 13.45
CA PRO A 110 -4.34 5.18 14.58
C PRO A 110 -5.13 3.96 14.11
N THR A 111 -4.65 2.78 14.45
CA THR A 111 -5.37 1.53 14.19
C THR A 111 -5.75 0.90 15.53
N THR A 112 -7.04 0.70 15.75
CA THR A 112 -7.58 0.11 16.98
C THR A 112 -7.46 -1.41 16.98
N HIS A 113 -7.62 -2.04 18.14
CA HIS A 113 -7.73 -3.50 18.24
C HIS A 113 -8.90 -4.03 17.43
N GLU A 114 -10.05 -3.32 17.44
CA GLU A 114 -11.23 -3.67 16.64
C GLU A 114 -10.91 -3.62 15.14
N ALA A 115 -10.23 -2.57 14.68
CA ALA A 115 -9.87 -2.44 13.27
C ALA A 115 -8.96 -3.56 12.79
N PHE A 116 -8.02 -4.02 13.61
CA PHE A 116 -7.19 -5.19 13.32
C PHE A 116 -8.02 -6.47 13.19
N LEU A 117 -8.88 -6.74 14.18
CA LEU A 117 -9.72 -7.93 14.19
C LEU A 117 -10.70 -7.94 13.02
N THR A 118 -11.32 -6.79 12.75
CA THR A 118 -12.28 -6.62 11.64
C THR A 118 -11.63 -6.84 10.29
N ASN A 119 -10.45 -6.22 10.04
CA ASN A 119 -9.70 -6.42 8.81
C ASN A 119 -9.30 -7.89 8.61
N THR A 120 -8.79 -8.53 9.66
CA THR A 120 -8.40 -9.94 9.63
C THR A 120 -9.60 -10.85 9.32
N GLU A 121 -10.73 -10.58 9.95
CA GLU A 121 -11.98 -11.34 9.74
C GLU A 121 -12.51 -11.14 8.32
N ASN A 122 -12.43 -9.92 7.77
CA ASN A 122 -12.79 -9.65 6.38
C ASN A 122 -11.92 -10.47 5.42
N ALA A 123 -10.60 -10.50 5.62
CA ALA A 123 -9.68 -11.29 4.79
C ALA A 123 -10.04 -12.78 4.82
N ILE A 124 -10.23 -13.37 6.02
CA ILE A 124 -10.58 -14.76 6.19
C ILE A 124 -11.89 -15.12 5.47
N ARG A 125 -12.91 -14.26 5.60
CA ARG A 125 -14.21 -14.49 4.96
C ARG A 125 -14.17 -14.34 3.45
N CYS A 126 -13.56 -13.27 2.95
CA CYS A 126 -13.44 -13.04 1.50
C CYS A 126 -12.67 -14.16 0.80
N LEU A 127 -11.62 -14.66 1.43
CA LEU A 127 -10.76 -15.73 0.90
C LEU A 127 -11.27 -17.13 1.24
N GLN A 128 -12.38 -17.24 1.95
CA GLN A 128 -12.98 -18.50 2.40
C GLN A 128 -11.96 -19.42 3.09
N GLN A 129 -11.07 -18.81 3.89
CA GLN A 129 -10.04 -19.56 4.59
C GLN A 129 -10.63 -20.38 5.72
N PRO A 130 -10.38 -21.70 5.80
CA PRO A 130 -10.78 -22.51 6.93
C PRO A 130 -10.19 -21.97 8.24
N ARG A 131 -11.00 -21.94 9.30
CA ARG A 131 -10.56 -21.37 10.58
C ARG A 131 -9.63 -22.28 11.38
N ASP A 132 -9.57 -23.53 11.00
CA ASP A 132 -8.77 -24.59 11.58
C ASP A 132 -7.51 -24.93 10.77
N LEU A 133 -7.06 -24.00 9.91
CA LEU A 133 -5.87 -24.18 9.08
C LEU A 133 -4.61 -24.49 9.90
N GLY A 134 -4.44 -23.83 11.07
CA GLY A 134 -3.31 -24.10 11.95
C GLY A 134 -1.97 -24.06 11.19
N GLU A 135 -1.17 -25.11 11.31
CA GLU A 135 0.14 -25.22 10.69
C GLU A 135 0.14 -25.21 9.14
N ASP A 136 -1.00 -25.46 8.50
CA ASP A 136 -1.15 -25.37 7.04
C ASP A 136 -1.28 -23.92 6.54
N MET A 137 -1.56 -22.97 7.44
CA MET A 137 -1.47 -21.54 7.17
C MET A 137 -0.03 -21.07 7.26
N ARG A 138 0.64 -20.91 6.13
CA ARG A 138 2.03 -20.44 6.05
C ARG A 138 2.12 -19.29 5.05
N THR A 139 2.11 -18.07 5.57
CA THR A 139 2.17 -16.87 4.73
C THR A 139 3.61 -16.44 4.48
N LEU A 140 3.95 -16.14 3.21
CA LEU A 140 5.23 -15.52 2.85
C LEU A 140 5.09 -14.01 2.86
N ILE A 141 5.80 -13.34 3.74
CA ILE A 141 5.81 -11.88 3.88
C ILE A 141 7.06 -11.32 3.21
N SER A 142 6.91 -10.83 1.99
CA SER A 142 7.96 -10.16 1.21
C SER A 142 7.77 -8.63 1.15
N VAL A 143 6.67 -8.14 1.73
CA VAL A 143 6.35 -6.71 1.86
C VAL A 143 6.70 -6.23 3.27
N PRO A 144 7.06 -4.94 3.45
CA PRO A 144 7.49 -4.45 4.75
C PRO A 144 6.41 -4.57 5.83
N LEU A 145 6.81 -4.95 7.05
CA LEU A 145 5.91 -5.05 8.21
C LEU A 145 5.46 -3.69 8.75
N PHE A 146 6.14 -2.60 8.41
CA PHE A 146 5.69 -1.25 8.73
C PHE A 146 4.56 -0.74 7.80
N HIS A 147 4.10 -1.56 6.86
CA HIS A 147 2.90 -1.33 6.06
C HIS A 147 1.78 -2.29 6.46
N VAL A 148 0.55 -1.78 6.35
CA VAL A 148 -0.66 -2.54 6.70
C VAL A 148 -0.82 -3.84 5.90
N THR A 149 -0.29 -3.95 4.69
CA THR A 149 -0.29 -5.19 3.91
C THR A 149 0.54 -6.28 4.58
N GLY A 150 1.76 -5.98 5.01
CA GLY A 150 2.63 -6.96 5.66
C GLY A 150 2.15 -7.29 7.08
N CYS A 151 1.82 -6.27 7.87
CA CYS A 151 1.36 -6.44 9.23
C CYS A 151 -0.10 -6.95 9.29
N ASN A 152 -1.06 -6.14 8.81
CA ASN A 152 -2.48 -6.38 9.09
C ASN A 152 -3.05 -7.51 8.23
N SER A 153 -2.70 -7.57 6.94
CA SER A 153 -3.28 -8.57 6.04
C SER A 153 -2.54 -9.91 6.05
N GLN A 154 -1.28 -9.95 6.49
CA GLN A 154 -0.50 -11.19 6.47
C GLN A 154 -0.12 -11.66 7.87
N LEU A 155 0.68 -10.90 8.64
CA LEU A 155 1.15 -11.31 9.97
C LEU A 155 -0.01 -11.59 10.93
N LEU A 156 -0.97 -10.65 11.03
CA LEU A 156 -2.11 -10.80 11.95
C LEU A 156 -3.08 -11.89 11.47
N ALA A 157 -3.29 -12.05 10.16
CA ALA A 157 -4.13 -13.11 9.61
C ALA A 157 -3.53 -14.50 9.89
N ALA A 158 -2.21 -14.67 9.74
CA ALA A 158 -1.54 -15.91 10.09
C ALA A 158 -1.67 -16.20 11.60
N ALA A 159 -1.43 -15.21 12.46
CA ALA A 159 -1.58 -15.36 13.90
C ALA A 159 -3.03 -15.74 14.29
N ARG A 160 -4.04 -15.14 13.65
CA ARG A 160 -5.47 -15.41 13.90
C ARG A 160 -5.87 -16.84 13.54
N LEU A 161 -5.24 -17.43 12.53
CA LEU A 161 -5.51 -18.80 12.07
C LEU A 161 -4.56 -19.84 12.69
N GLY A 162 -3.71 -19.45 13.64
CA GLY A 162 -2.75 -20.37 14.30
C GLY A 162 -1.61 -20.79 13.37
N GLY A 163 -1.34 -20.01 12.32
CA GLY A 163 -0.37 -20.32 11.29
C GLY A 163 1.03 -19.75 11.56
N ALA A 164 1.90 -19.90 10.57
CA ALA A 164 3.26 -19.40 10.56
C ALA A 164 3.46 -18.26 9.54
N SER A 165 4.35 -17.33 9.87
CA SER A 165 4.79 -16.26 8.97
C SER A 165 6.25 -16.50 8.58
N VAL A 166 6.49 -16.69 7.28
CA VAL A 166 7.81 -16.77 6.66
C VAL A 166 8.18 -15.35 6.21
N ILE A 167 9.08 -14.70 6.92
CA ILE A 167 9.38 -13.27 6.73
C ILE A 167 10.69 -13.12 6.01
N LEU A 168 10.68 -12.44 4.86
CA LEU A 168 11.88 -12.08 4.11
C LEU A 168 12.33 -10.67 4.53
N PRO A 169 13.53 -10.50 5.09
CA PRO A 169 14.04 -9.18 5.50
C PRO A 169 14.21 -8.20 4.33
N ALA A 170 14.51 -8.73 3.15
CA ALA A 170 14.62 -7.99 1.90
C ALA A 170 14.05 -8.84 0.75
N LEU A 171 13.63 -8.17 -0.32
CA LEU A 171 13.20 -8.86 -1.53
C LEU A 171 14.43 -9.38 -2.28
N ASP A 172 14.52 -10.70 -2.35
CA ASP A 172 15.45 -11.45 -3.19
C ASP A 172 14.69 -12.62 -3.79
N LEU A 173 14.71 -12.77 -5.11
CA LEU A 173 13.85 -13.74 -5.80
C LEU A 173 14.32 -15.18 -5.61
N ASP A 174 15.62 -15.42 -5.52
CA ASP A 174 16.17 -16.77 -5.24
C ASP A 174 15.74 -17.21 -3.83
N THR A 175 15.91 -16.35 -2.85
CA THR A 175 15.49 -16.60 -1.46
C THR A 175 13.97 -16.81 -1.38
N LEU A 176 13.19 -16.03 -2.13
CA LEU A 176 11.72 -16.15 -2.16
C LEU A 176 11.31 -17.52 -2.71
N LEU A 177 11.84 -17.93 -3.86
CA LEU A 177 11.52 -19.22 -4.50
C LEU A 177 11.93 -20.40 -3.59
N ASN A 178 13.12 -20.34 -3.00
CA ASN A 178 13.58 -21.34 -2.05
C ASN A 178 12.64 -21.43 -0.83
N ALA A 179 12.22 -20.28 -0.27
CA ALA A 179 11.32 -20.24 0.86
C ALA A 179 9.93 -20.81 0.53
N VAL A 180 9.41 -20.59 -0.68
CA VAL A 180 8.12 -21.18 -1.11
C VAL A 180 8.11 -22.69 -0.94
N VAL A 181 9.20 -23.36 -1.34
CA VAL A 181 9.32 -24.81 -1.25
C VAL A 181 9.69 -25.28 0.17
N ALA A 182 10.79 -24.74 0.70
CA ALA A 182 11.38 -25.18 1.98
C ALA A 182 10.40 -24.97 3.15
N GLU A 183 9.70 -23.84 3.15
CA GLU A 183 8.77 -23.47 4.20
C GLU A 183 7.32 -23.87 3.88
N ARG A 184 7.09 -24.60 2.78
CA ARG A 184 5.75 -25.09 2.38
C ARG A 184 4.70 -23.97 2.36
N VAL A 185 5.04 -22.83 1.76
CA VAL A 185 4.19 -21.63 1.73
C VAL A 185 2.83 -21.93 1.12
N SER A 186 1.77 -21.49 1.80
CA SER A 186 0.37 -21.64 1.35
C SER A 186 -0.26 -20.31 0.92
N VAL A 187 0.27 -19.18 1.39
CA VAL A 187 -0.25 -17.83 1.08
C VAL A 187 0.87 -16.91 0.61
N MET A 188 0.66 -16.28 -0.53
CA MET A 188 1.51 -15.23 -1.05
C MET A 188 0.68 -13.98 -1.33
N VAL A 189 1.02 -12.85 -0.71
CA VAL A 189 0.40 -11.55 -1.00
C VAL A 189 1.49 -10.53 -1.26
N THR A 190 1.53 -9.99 -2.48
CA THR A 190 2.55 -9.02 -2.86
C THR A 190 2.05 -8.07 -3.97
N VAL A 191 2.89 -7.13 -4.40
CA VAL A 191 2.54 -6.21 -5.48
C VAL A 191 2.70 -6.86 -6.85
N PRO A 192 1.95 -6.44 -7.89
CA PRO A 192 2.01 -7.01 -9.24
C PRO A 192 3.41 -7.11 -9.82
N ALA A 193 4.26 -6.12 -9.60
CA ALA A 193 5.63 -6.09 -10.10
C ALA A 193 6.48 -7.28 -9.61
N ILE A 194 6.27 -7.73 -8.36
CA ILE A 194 7.00 -8.88 -7.83
C ILE A 194 6.56 -10.16 -8.54
N TYR A 195 5.27 -10.34 -8.83
CA TYR A 195 4.82 -11.47 -9.64
C TYR A 195 5.39 -11.44 -11.05
N ALA A 196 5.44 -10.26 -11.69
CA ALA A 196 6.03 -10.12 -13.01
C ALA A 196 7.51 -10.52 -13.06
N LEU A 197 8.27 -10.17 -12.02
CA LEU A 197 9.68 -10.56 -11.88
C LEU A 197 9.82 -12.05 -11.55
N LEU A 198 9.01 -12.55 -10.63
CA LEU A 198 9.02 -13.95 -10.19
C LEU A 198 8.74 -14.92 -11.35
N LEU A 199 7.72 -14.63 -12.15
CA LEU A 199 7.32 -15.46 -13.29
C LEU A 199 8.32 -15.47 -14.44
N ARG A 200 9.20 -14.45 -14.50
CA ARG A 200 10.31 -14.39 -15.47
C ARG A 200 11.60 -14.98 -14.91
N HIS A 201 11.63 -15.34 -13.63
CA HIS A 201 12.83 -15.88 -13.02
C HIS A 201 13.14 -17.26 -13.61
N LYS A 202 14.41 -17.51 -13.95
CA LYS A 202 14.89 -18.73 -14.61
C LYS A 202 14.51 -20.04 -13.89
N ASP A 203 14.47 -19.99 -12.56
CA ASP A 203 14.20 -21.16 -11.72
C ASP A 203 12.71 -21.32 -11.37
N PHE A 204 11.84 -20.37 -11.74
CA PHE A 204 10.42 -20.45 -11.42
C PHE A 204 9.75 -21.69 -12.00
N ALA A 205 10.01 -22.02 -13.26
CA ALA A 205 9.40 -23.17 -13.93
C ALA A 205 9.71 -24.52 -13.26
N GLY A 206 10.84 -24.62 -12.55
CA GLY A 206 11.24 -25.79 -11.76
C GLY A 206 10.77 -25.76 -10.31
N THR A 207 10.17 -24.65 -9.85
CA THR A 207 9.76 -24.48 -8.46
C THR A 207 8.40 -25.14 -8.19
N ASN A 208 8.34 -25.99 -7.17
CA ASN A 208 7.09 -26.62 -6.77
C ASN A 208 6.20 -25.65 -5.97
N VAL A 209 5.20 -25.08 -6.65
CA VAL A 209 4.21 -24.15 -6.06
C VAL A 209 2.89 -24.83 -5.68
N SER A 210 2.79 -26.15 -5.72
CA SER A 210 1.54 -26.90 -5.51
C SER A 210 0.91 -26.70 -4.12
N ARG A 211 1.69 -26.24 -3.14
CA ARG A 211 1.21 -25.92 -1.80
C ARG A 211 0.59 -24.52 -1.69
N VAL A 212 0.87 -23.64 -2.63
CA VAL A 212 0.33 -22.28 -2.64
C VAL A 212 -1.17 -22.35 -2.94
N ARG A 213 -1.99 -21.92 -2.02
CA ARG A 213 -3.46 -22.00 -2.07
C ARG A 213 -4.12 -20.63 -2.21
N TRP A 214 -3.43 -19.56 -1.84
CA TRP A 214 -3.92 -18.19 -1.94
C TRP A 214 -2.83 -17.29 -2.50
N VAL A 215 -3.14 -16.62 -3.59
CA VAL A 215 -2.26 -15.68 -4.28
C VAL A 215 -2.96 -14.33 -4.38
N GLY A 216 -2.51 -13.38 -3.57
CA GLY A 216 -3.07 -12.04 -3.52
C GLY A 216 -2.16 -11.01 -4.17
N TYR A 217 -2.76 -10.04 -4.84
CA TYR A 217 -2.06 -8.86 -5.32
C TYR A 217 -2.86 -7.59 -4.97
N GLY A 218 -2.17 -6.45 -4.93
CA GLY A 218 -2.78 -5.17 -4.62
C GLY A 218 -1.76 -4.06 -4.49
N GLY A 219 -2.21 -2.86 -4.10
CA GLY A 219 -1.35 -1.69 -3.89
C GLY A 219 -0.85 -1.00 -5.17
N ALA A 220 -1.08 -1.61 -6.34
CA ALA A 220 -0.78 -1.04 -7.66
C ALA A 220 -1.70 -1.64 -8.72
N PRO A 221 -1.93 -0.95 -9.86
CA PRO A 221 -2.61 -1.53 -11.03
C PRO A 221 -1.90 -2.78 -11.54
N ILE A 222 -2.68 -3.69 -12.14
CA ILE A 222 -2.17 -4.92 -12.76
C ILE A 222 -2.71 -5.06 -14.18
N ALA A 223 -1.86 -5.53 -15.10
CA ALA A 223 -2.31 -5.85 -16.46
C ALA A 223 -3.12 -7.16 -16.47
N PRO A 224 -4.26 -7.24 -17.19
CA PRO A 224 -5.06 -8.47 -17.30
C PRO A 224 -4.25 -9.68 -17.80
N SER A 225 -3.27 -9.47 -18.67
CA SER A 225 -2.36 -10.52 -19.13
C SER A 225 -1.53 -11.11 -18.00
N LEU A 226 -1.06 -10.27 -17.06
CA LEU A 226 -0.29 -10.74 -15.90
C LEU A 226 -1.17 -11.56 -14.96
N VAL A 227 -2.44 -11.17 -14.75
CA VAL A 227 -3.38 -11.96 -13.93
C VAL A 227 -3.57 -13.36 -14.49
N ARG A 228 -3.74 -13.48 -15.83
CA ARG A 228 -3.80 -14.81 -16.51
C ARG A 228 -2.55 -15.62 -16.25
N THR A 229 -1.37 -15.01 -16.48
CA THR A 229 -0.09 -15.70 -16.25
C THR A 229 0.07 -16.15 -14.80
N VAL A 230 -0.37 -15.33 -13.82
CA VAL A 230 -0.37 -15.71 -12.40
C VAL A 230 -1.30 -16.91 -12.15
N LYS A 231 -2.50 -16.91 -12.71
CA LYS A 231 -3.44 -18.05 -12.55
C LYS A 231 -2.89 -19.33 -13.16
N ASP A 232 -2.29 -19.24 -14.34
CA ASP A 232 -1.67 -20.39 -15.01
C ASP A 232 -0.48 -20.94 -14.21
N ALA A 233 0.30 -20.06 -13.60
CA ALA A 233 1.47 -20.41 -12.80
C ALA A 233 1.11 -21.02 -11.42
N PHE A 234 -0.04 -20.66 -10.86
CA PHE A 234 -0.54 -21.15 -9.56
C PHE A 234 -1.91 -21.84 -9.71
N PRO A 235 -1.99 -22.97 -10.42
CA PRO A 235 -3.28 -23.58 -10.86
C PRO A 235 -4.14 -24.10 -9.70
N HIS A 236 -3.57 -24.23 -8.49
CA HIS A 236 -4.29 -24.70 -7.30
C HIS A 236 -4.63 -23.57 -6.33
N ALA A 237 -4.30 -22.32 -6.68
CA ALA A 237 -4.49 -21.18 -5.82
C ALA A 237 -5.76 -20.39 -6.16
N THR A 238 -6.42 -19.88 -5.12
CA THR A 238 -7.38 -18.78 -5.22
C THR A 238 -6.61 -17.51 -5.48
N VAL A 239 -6.79 -16.90 -6.64
CA VAL A 239 -6.14 -15.62 -7.02
C VAL A 239 -7.10 -14.47 -6.76
N PHE A 240 -6.65 -13.44 -6.06
CA PHE A 240 -7.51 -12.33 -5.68
C PHE A 240 -6.78 -10.98 -5.73
N ASN A 241 -7.55 -9.92 -5.99
CA ASN A 241 -7.09 -8.54 -5.81
C ASN A 241 -7.61 -8.00 -4.50
N GLY A 242 -6.75 -7.39 -3.69
CA GLY A 242 -7.13 -6.65 -2.48
C GLY A 242 -6.84 -5.15 -2.65
N TYR A 243 -7.86 -4.31 -2.49
CA TYR A 243 -7.70 -2.86 -2.46
C TYR A 243 -8.08 -2.30 -1.11
N GLY A 244 -7.33 -1.30 -0.69
CA GLY A 244 -7.55 -0.55 0.53
C GLY A 244 -6.38 0.38 0.83
N MET A 245 -6.36 0.91 2.02
CA MET A 245 -5.41 1.94 2.41
C MET A 245 -5.07 1.80 3.90
N THR A 246 -4.09 2.59 4.35
CA THR A 246 -3.71 2.55 5.76
C THR A 246 -4.89 2.94 6.67
N GLU A 247 -5.70 3.89 6.24
CA GLU A 247 -6.88 4.39 6.92
C GLU A 247 -8.01 3.36 7.07
N THR A 248 -7.99 2.27 6.29
CA THR A 248 -8.92 1.15 6.37
C THR A 248 -8.29 -0.11 7.01
N ALA A 249 -7.21 0.06 7.75
CA ALA A 249 -6.42 -1.02 8.35
C ALA A 249 -5.99 -2.11 7.35
N SER A 250 -6.07 -1.89 6.09
CA SER A 250 -5.65 -2.58 4.87
C SER A 250 -6.80 -2.77 3.86
N LEU A 251 -7.73 -3.71 4.07
CA LEU A 251 -8.72 -4.10 3.05
C LEU A 251 -9.98 -3.25 3.10
N MET A 252 -10.44 -2.83 1.93
CA MET A 252 -11.73 -2.19 1.69
C MET A 252 -12.57 -2.96 0.67
N THR A 253 -11.93 -3.45 -0.39
CA THR A 253 -12.56 -4.33 -1.38
C THR A 253 -11.71 -5.54 -1.71
N VAL A 254 -12.36 -6.58 -2.24
CA VAL A 254 -11.70 -7.79 -2.77
C VAL A 254 -12.37 -8.19 -4.09
N LEU A 255 -11.57 -8.38 -5.14
CA LEU A 255 -11.98 -9.07 -6.36
C LEU A 255 -11.76 -10.57 -6.19
N PRO A 256 -12.80 -11.39 -6.23
CA PRO A 256 -12.67 -12.82 -6.00
C PRO A 256 -12.07 -13.56 -7.19
N ASP A 257 -11.51 -14.75 -6.94
CA ASP A 257 -10.85 -15.61 -7.92
C ASP A 257 -11.66 -15.86 -9.20
N ARG A 258 -12.96 -16.13 -9.06
CA ARG A 258 -13.84 -16.42 -10.19
C ARG A 258 -13.92 -15.29 -11.22
N GLU A 259 -13.60 -14.06 -10.81
CA GLU A 259 -13.66 -12.84 -11.62
C GLU A 259 -12.28 -12.24 -11.90
N ALA A 260 -11.22 -12.78 -11.30
CA ALA A 260 -9.89 -12.19 -11.33
C ALA A 260 -9.32 -11.96 -12.75
N VAL A 261 -9.64 -12.81 -13.71
CA VAL A 261 -9.16 -12.69 -15.10
C VAL A 261 -10.09 -11.83 -15.95
N GLU A 262 -11.38 -12.04 -15.85
CA GLU A 262 -12.38 -11.36 -16.69
C GLU A 262 -12.51 -9.88 -16.31
N HIS A 263 -12.39 -9.58 -15.01
CA HIS A 263 -12.52 -8.23 -14.45
C HIS A 263 -11.24 -7.76 -13.77
N ALA A 264 -10.09 -8.06 -14.35
CA ALA A 264 -8.77 -7.71 -13.82
C ALA A 264 -8.55 -6.17 -13.68
N ASP A 265 -9.37 -5.36 -14.36
CA ASP A 265 -9.43 -3.91 -14.26
C ASP A 265 -10.20 -3.41 -13.03
N SER A 266 -10.85 -4.33 -12.27
CA SER A 266 -11.62 -4.02 -11.07
C SER A 266 -10.84 -4.36 -9.80
N VAL A 267 -11.14 -3.65 -8.73
CA VAL A 267 -10.72 -3.98 -7.36
C VAL A 267 -11.79 -4.74 -6.57
N GLY A 268 -12.88 -5.13 -7.25
CA GLY A 268 -13.93 -6.01 -6.73
C GLY A 268 -14.99 -5.31 -5.89
N TYR A 269 -15.43 -6.01 -4.87
CA TYR A 269 -16.60 -5.68 -4.04
C TYR A 269 -16.20 -5.29 -2.63
N ALA A 270 -17.06 -4.52 -1.95
CA ALA A 270 -16.89 -4.23 -0.52
C ALA A 270 -16.65 -5.50 0.31
N VAL A 271 -15.71 -5.45 1.24
CA VAL A 271 -15.53 -6.54 2.21
C VAL A 271 -16.68 -6.51 3.24
N PRO A 272 -16.99 -7.62 3.94
CA PRO A 272 -18.24 -7.80 4.70
C PRO A 272 -18.58 -6.73 5.74
N SER A 273 -17.60 -6.05 6.33
CA SER A 273 -17.80 -5.05 7.40
C SER A 273 -17.60 -3.61 6.92
N VAL A 274 -17.66 -3.39 5.62
CA VAL A 274 -17.41 -2.08 4.99
C VAL A 274 -18.60 -1.67 4.15
N ASP A 275 -19.08 -0.46 4.38
CA ASP A 275 -20.00 0.23 3.48
C ASP A 275 -19.19 1.09 2.50
N LEU A 276 -19.59 1.09 1.24
CA LEU A 276 -19.04 1.96 0.20
C LEU A 276 -20.13 2.95 -0.25
N GLY A 277 -19.73 4.16 -0.60
CA GLY A 277 -20.55 5.18 -1.18
C GLY A 277 -19.80 5.93 -2.28
N LEU A 278 -20.56 6.66 -3.11
CA LEU A 278 -20.00 7.53 -4.14
C LEU A 278 -20.44 8.98 -3.88
N ILE A 279 -19.50 9.89 -3.90
CA ILE A 279 -19.76 11.33 -3.98
C ILE A 279 -19.63 11.72 -5.46
N PRO A 280 -20.69 12.22 -6.10
CA PRO A 280 -20.62 12.63 -7.49
C PRO A 280 -19.49 13.63 -7.74
N PHE A 281 -18.79 13.48 -8.86
CA PHE A 281 -17.65 14.30 -9.23
C PHE A 281 -17.91 14.95 -10.60
N GLY A 282 -18.16 16.26 -10.61
CA GLY A 282 -18.51 16.99 -11.83
C GLY A 282 -19.86 16.56 -12.43
N ASP A 283 -20.04 16.77 -13.74
CA ASP A 283 -21.23 16.35 -14.51
C ASP A 283 -21.10 14.90 -15.00
N ASN A 284 -20.59 14.02 -14.17
CA ASN A 284 -20.19 12.68 -14.52
C ASN A 284 -21.32 11.71 -14.85
N GLU A 285 -20.92 10.66 -15.57
CA GLU A 285 -21.76 9.49 -15.84
C GLU A 285 -22.28 8.86 -14.54
N PRO A 286 -23.50 8.30 -14.55
CA PRO A 286 -24.01 7.54 -13.42
C PRO A 286 -23.02 6.44 -12.97
N GLY A 287 -22.81 6.31 -11.67
CA GLY A 287 -21.88 5.33 -11.11
C GLY A 287 -20.42 5.78 -11.02
N VAL A 288 -20.10 7.02 -11.42
CA VAL A 288 -18.74 7.62 -11.29
C VAL A 288 -18.72 8.66 -10.18
N GLY A 289 -17.69 8.62 -9.33
CA GLY A 289 -17.54 9.58 -8.24
C GLY A 289 -16.34 9.30 -7.36
N GLU A 290 -16.13 10.17 -6.35
CA GLU A 290 -15.18 9.88 -5.29
C GLU A 290 -15.70 8.71 -4.44
N LEU A 291 -14.87 7.69 -4.28
CA LEU A 291 -15.17 6.59 -3.37
C LEU A 291 -15.09 7.05 -1.93
N VAL A 292 -16.14 6.83 -1.17
CA VAL A 292 -16.15 7.02 0.29
C VAL A 292 -16.45 5.69 0.98
N THR A 293 -15.92 5.53 2.18
CA THR A 293 -16.08 4.28 2.92
C THR A 293 -16.26 4.51 4.41
N ARG A 294 -16.93 3.56 5.07
CA ARG A 294 -17.02 3.47 6.52
C ARG A 294 -17.10 2.00 6.94
N GLY A 295 -16.68 1.69 8.16
CA GLY A 295 -16.71 0.33 8.67
C GLY A 295 -15.86 0.16 9.93
N GLY A 296 -15.94 -1.01 10.56
CA GLY A 296 -15.22 -1.30 11.80
C GLY A 296 -13.69 -1.35 11.65
N ASN A 297 -13.17 -1.44 10.43
CA ASN A 297 -11.74 -1.38 10.11
C ASN A 297 -11.27 0.03 9.72
N VAL A 298 -12.18 1.02 9.61
CA VAL A 298 -11.82 2.39 9.23
C VAL A 298 -11.39 3.18 10.47
N THR A 299 -10.23 3.85 10.38
CA THR A 299 -9.77 4.73 11.47
C THR A 299 -10.70 5.92 11.69
N ALA A 300 -10.72 6.44 12.90
CA ALA A 300 -11.53 7.63 13.24
C ALA A 300 -10.87 8.97 12.82
N GLY A 301 -9.62 8.93 12.33
CA GLY A 301 -8.89 10.15 11.94
C GLY A 301 -7.39 9.98 11.96
N TYR A 302 -6.69 11.11 11.82
CA TYR A 302 -5.22 11.15 11.85
C TYR A 302 -4.71 11.62 13.20
N TRP A 303 -3.63 11.02 13.65
CA TRP A 303 -2.95 11.36 14.90
C TRP A 303 -2.49 12.80 14.90
N ASN A 304 -2.92 13.56 15.92
CA ASN A 304 -2.57 14.98 16.11
C ASN A 304 -2.84 15.89 14.88
N ARG A 305 -3.82 15.55 14.03
CA ARG A 305 -4.16 16.29 12.81
C ARG A 305 -5.67 16.56 12.71
N PRO A 306 -6.24 17.40 13.58
CA PRO A 306 -7.70 17.64 13.60
C PRO A 306 -8.24 18.21 12.29
N GLN A 307 -7.50 19.11 11.64
CA GLN A 307 -7.92 19.71 10.37
C GLN A 307 -7.94 18.68 9.22
N ALA A 308 -6.85 17.89 9.08
CA ALA A 308 -6.81 16.83 8.09
C ALA A 308 -7.86 15.75 8.39
N THR A 309 -8.13 15.47 9.65
CA THR A 309 -9.20 14.56 10.05
C THR A 309 -10.56 15.10 9.61
N ALA A 310 -10.88 16.35 9.93
CA ALA A 310 -12.17 16.95 9.58
C ALA A 310 -12.42 16.99 8.06
N SER A 311 -11.37 17.21 7.25
CA SER A 311 -11.50 17.22 5.78
C SER A 311 -11.59 15.83 5.16
N THR A 312 -10.91 14.82 5.76
CA THR A 312 -10.86 13.47 5.19
C THR A 312 -11.99 12.56 5.73
N PHE A 313 -12.49 12.84 6.94
CA PHE A 313 -13.53 12.03 7.60
C PHE A 313 -14.81 12.88 7.79
N ALA A 314 -15.37 13.35 6.67
CA ALA A 314 -16.55 14.19 6.68
C ALA A 314 -17.85 13.39 6.66
N GLY A 315 -18.88 13.85 7.39
CA GLY A 315 -20.20 13.21 7.39
C GLY A 315 -20.22 11.76 7.89
N GLY A 316 -19.19 11.31 8.63
CA GLY A 316 -19.08 9.93 9.09
C GLY A 316 -18.50 8.96 8.05
N TRP A 317 -17.97 9.49 6.96
CA TRP A 317 -17.32 8.73 5.89
C TRP A 317 -15.86 9.11 5.73
N LEU A 318 -15.02 8.13 5.46
CA LEU A 318 -13.65 8.35 4.98
C LEU A 318 -13.71 8.67 3.48
N HIS A 319 -13.29 9.85 3.10
CA HIS A 319 -13.03 10.26 1.72
C HIS A 319 -11.71 9.68 1.25
N THR A 320 -11.74 8.75 0.31
CA THR A 320 -10.52 8.02 -0.11
C THR A 320 -9.61 8.88 -0.99
N GLY A 321 -10.17 9.89 -1.64
CA GLY A 321 -9.50 10.67 -2.68
C GLY A 321 -9.29 9.85 -3.96
N ASP A 322 -9.91 8.68 -4.11
CA ASP A 322 -9.91 7.89 -5.34
C ASP A 322 -11.21 8.10 -6.10
N VAL A 323 -11.13 8.48 -7.36
CA VAL A 323 -12.27 8.53 -8.29
C VAL A 323 -12.44 7.14 -8.88
N VAL A 324 -13.65 6.62 -8.78
CA VAL A 324 -13.98 5.26 -9.20
C VAL A 324 -15.23 5.24 -10.07
N ARG A 325 -15.41 4.17 -10.83
CA ARG A 325 -16.66 3.75 -11.42
C ARG A 325 -17.14 2.48 -10.72
N VAL A 326 -18.40 2.45 -10.34
CA VAL A 326 -19.08 1.25 -9.85
C VAL A 326 -19.99 0.75 -10.96
N ASP A 327 -19.79 -0.47 -11.42
CA ASP A 327 -20.59 -1.07 -12.48
C ASP A 327 -21.91 -1.65 -11.97
N ASP A 328 -22.78 -2.11 -12.89
CA ASP A 328 -24.10 -2.65 -12.56
C ASP A 328 -24.05 -3.91 -11.66
N ALA A 329 -22.93 -4.61 -11.63
CA ALA A 329 -22.72 -5.74 -10.73
C ALA A 329 -22.21 -5.30 -9.34
N GLY A 330 -21.92 -4.02 -9.14
CA GLY A 330 -21.38 -3.47 -7.89
C GLY A 330 -19.86 -3.58 -7.75
N ARG A 331 -19.13 -3.87 -8.84
CA ARG A 331 -17.67 -3.88 -8.84
C ARG A 331 -17.11 -2.47 -8.92
N VAL A 332 -16.08 -2.23 -8.14
CA VAL A 332 -15.36 -0.96 -8.10
C VAL A 332 -14.19 -0.99 -9.09
N HIS A 333 -14.13 0.01 -9.97
CA HIS A 333 -13.04 0.23 -10.92
C HIS A 333 -12.37 1.56 -10.60
N ILE A 334 -11.09 1.55 -10.26
CA ILE A 334 -10.34 2.77 -9.96
C ILE A 334 -10.04 3.50 -11.27
N ILE A 335 -10.45 4.74 -11.36
CA ILE A 335 -10.18 5.62 -12.52
C ILE A 335 -8.89 6.38 -12.29
N ASP A 336 -8.79 7.13 -11.18
CA ASP A 336 -7.60 7.91 -10.81
C ASP A 336 -7.71 8.42 -9.37
N ARG A 337 -6.69 9.15 -8.92
CA ARG A 337 -6.75 9.99 -7.73
C ARG A 337 -7.44 11.31 -8.04
N LEU A 338 -8.34 11.75 -7.16
CA LEU A 338 -9.09 13.01 -7.32
C LEU A 338 -8.17 14.21 -7.60
N LYS A 339 -7.03 14.28 -6.93
CA LYS A 339 -6.02 15.33 -7.09
C LYS A 339 -5.12 15.20 -8.33
N ASP A 340 -5.15 14.05 -8.99
CA ASP A 340 -4.33 13.74 -10.18
C ASP A 340 -5.19 13.70 -11.45
N ILE A 341 -6.52 13.83 -11.33
CA ILE A 341 -7.43 14.14 -12.45
C ILE A 341 -7.06 15.51 -13.01
N ILE A 342 -6.90 15.59 -14.32
CA ILE A 342 -6.56 16.81 -15.04
C ILE A 342 -7.85 17.43 -15.56
N ASN A 343 -8.19 18.64 -15.13
CA ASN A 343 -9.40 19.36 -15.61
C ASN A 343 -9.02 20.25 -16.79
N ARG A 344 -9.24 19.73 -17.99
CA ARG A 344 -8.93 20.43 -19.24
C ARG A 344 -10.21 21.03 -19.85
N GLY A 345 -10.46 22.29 -19.53
CA GLY A 345 -11.63 23.03 -20.09
C GLY A 345 -12.96 22.42 -19.71
N GLY A 346 -13.09 21.80 -18.52
CA GLY A 346 -14.27 21.10 -18.08
C GLY A 346 -14.25 19.60 -18.35
N GLU A 347 -13.37 19.11 -19.23
CA GLU A 347 -13.18 17.68 -19.46
C GLU A 347 -12.24 17.08 -18.41
N ASN A 348 -12.66 16.02 -17.74
CA ASN A 348 -11.85 15.31 -16.76
C ASN A 348 -11.00 14.24 -17.45
N VAL A 349 -9.68 14.38 -17.39
CA VAL A 349 -8.72 13.45 -17.97
C VAL A 349 -8.06 12.64 -16.86
N SER A 350 -8.20 11.31 -16.91
CA SER A 350 -7.47 10.41 -16.02
C SER A 350 -6.00 10.37 -16.41
N SER A 351 -5.14 10.71 -15.45
CA SER A 351 -3.69 10.60 -15.64
C SER A 351 -3.26 9.15 -15.85
N VAL A 352 -3.90 8.21 -15.15
CA VAL A 352 -3.62 6.76 -15.24
C VAL A 352 -3.99 6.20 -16.62
N GLU A 353 -5.10 6.65 -17.22
CA GLU A 353 -5.49 6.24 -18.58
C GLU A 353 -4.43 6.67 -19.61
N VAL A 354 -3.97 7.90 -19.52
CA VAL A 354 -2.95 8.42 -20.44
C VAL A 354 -1.59 7.74 -20.21
N GLU A 355 -1.19 7.52 -18.95
CA GLU A 355 0.02 6.77 -18.59
C GLU A 355 0.01 5.36 -19.18
N ALA A 356 -1.12 4.64 -19.08
CA ALA A 356 -1.25 3.29 -19.63
C ALA A 356 -1.05 3.24 -21.15
N VAL A 357 -1.54 4.25 -21.89
CA VAL A 357 -1.34 4.37 -23.32
C VAL A 357 0.11 4.70 -23.64
N LEU A 358 0.73 5.63 -22.91
CA LEU A 358 2.13 6.03 -23.10
C LEU A 358 3.10 4.87 -22.87
N LEU A 359 2.86 4.02 -21.86
CA LEU A 359 3.67 2.82 -21.60
C LEU A 359 3.60 1.76 -22.72
N GLY A 360 2.62 1.84 -23.61
CA GLY A 360 2.53 1.03 -24.83
C GLY A 360 3.21 1.66 -26.04
N ALA A 361 3.74 2.89 -25.95
CA ALA A 361 4.41 3.58 -27.04
C ALA A 361 5.86 3.09 -27.22
N PRO A 362 6.38 3.11 -28.45
CA PRO A 362 7.75 2.70 -28.72
C PRO A 362 8.78 3.50 -27.91
N GLY A 363 9.75 2.82 -27.29
CA GLY A 363 10.86 3.42 -26.56
C GLY A 363 10.49 3.92 -25.16
N VAL A 364 9.22 3.89 -24.72
CA VAL A 364 8.79 4.36 -23.40
C VAL A 364 8.86 3.22 -22.38
N ALA A 365 9.71 3.36 -21.38
CA ALA A 365 9.86 2.40 -20.28
C ALA A 365 9.08 2.82 -19.02
N ASP A 366 8.92 4.14 -18.78
CA ASP A 366 8.15 4.69 -17.67
C ASP A 366 7.50 6.01 -18.06
N ALA A 367 6.33 6.32 -17.51
CA ALA A 367 5.58 7.53 -17.84
C ALA A 367 4.88 8.08 -16.58
N CYS A 368 4.81 9.41 -16.48
CA CYS A 368 4.03 10.12 -15.48
C CYS A 368 3.25 11.24 -16.14
N VAL A 369 1.95 11.28 -15.92
CA VAL A 369 1.06 12.31 -16.48
C VAL A 369 0.58 13.26 -15.40
N LEU A 370 0.66 14.55 -15.71
CA LEU A 370 0.39 15.66 -14.80
C LEU A 370 -0.46 16.75 -15.47
N GLY A 371 -1.27 17.44 -14.70
CA GLY A 371 -1.88 18.70 -15.12
C GLY A 371 -0.82 19.81 -15.21
N VAL A 372 -0.77 20.48 -16.36
CA VAL A 372 0.03 21.68 -16.58
C VAL A 372 -0.91 22.88 -16.55
N PRO A 373 -0.72 23.86 -15.66
CA PRO A 373 -1.58 25.02 -15.57
C PRO A 373 -1.68 25.78 -16.94
N ASP A 374 -2.88 26.17 -17.31
CA ASP A 374 -3.16 26.91 -18.55
C ASP A 374 -4.25 27.96 -18.29
N ASP A 375 -4.00 29.19 -18.74
CA ASP A 375 -4.89 30.34 -18.48
C ASP A 375 -6.27 30.23 -19.14
N VAL A 376 -6.41 29.40 -20.18
CA VAL A 376 -7.65 29.25 -20.96
C VAL A 376 -8.39 27.98 -20.60
N MET A 377 -7.65 26.87 -20.46
CA MET A 377 -8.24 25.55 -20.25
C MET A 377 -8.20 25.10 -18.78
N GLY A 378 -7.69 25.94 -17.88
CA GLY A 378 -7.41 25.56 -16.49
C GLY A 378 -6.17 24.69 -16.39
N GLU A 379 -6.24 23.50 -16.99
CA GLU A 379 -5.07 22.61 -17.13
C GLU A 379 -4.98 22.02 -18.51
N LYS A 380 -3.76 21.62 -18.90
CA LYS A 380 -3.44 20.82 -20.07
C LYS A 380 -2.72 19.55 -19.68
N VAL A 381 -2.76 18.54 -20.55
CA VAL A 381 -2.13 17.24 -20.30
C VAL A 381 -0.63 17.34 -20.59
N GLY A 382 0.19 17.11 -19.55
CA GLY A 382 1.64 17.01 -19.66
C GLY A 382 2.12 15.59 -19.34
N ALA A 383 3.10 15.08 -20.05
CA ALA A 383 3.72 13.78 -19.83
C ALA A 383 5.21 13.90 -19.58
N VAL A 384 5.71 13.22 -18.55
CA VAL A 384 7.14 13.00 -18.29
C VAL A 384 7.46 11.57 -18.64
N LEU A 385 8.41 11.37 -19.57
CA LEU A 385 8.77 10.07 -20.11
C LEU A 385 10.20 9.69 -19.74
N PHE A 386 10.42 8.43 -19.47
CA PHE A 386 11.72 7.80 -19.35
C PHE A 386 11.74 6.52 -20.18
N GLY A 387 12.85 6.24 -20.86
CA GLY A 387 12.98 5.05 -21.71
C GLY A 387 14.30 5.02 -22.45
N ASP A 388 14.25 4.57 -23.71
CA ASP A 388 15.41 4.50 -24.59
C ASP A 388 16.05 5.89 -24.80
N ASP A 389 17.34 5.92 -25.14
CA ASP A 389 18.13 7.16 -25.27
C ASP A 389 17.54 8.17 -26.31
N ASP A 390 16.76 7.68 -27.29
CA ASP A 390 16.16 8.47 -28.35
C ASP A 390 14.64 8.20 -28.47
N ILE A 391 13.85 8.61 -27.46
CA ILE A 391 12.39 8.54 -27.57
C ILE A 391 11.89 9.47 -28.68
N ASP A 392 11.29 8.90 -29.74
CA ASP A 392 10.65 9.67 -30.83
C ASP A 392 9.30 10.25 -30.35
N VAL A 393 9.34 11.50 -29.85
CA VAL A 393 8.15 12.20 -29.34
C VAL A 393 7.01 12.28 -30.39
N PRO A 394 7.26 12.61 -31.67
CA PRO A 394 6.27 12.50 -32.73
C PRO A 394 5.59 11.13 -32.84
N ALA A 395 6.35 10.04 -32.79
CA ALA A 395 5.80 8.68 -32.83
C ALA A 395 4.98 8.35 -31.59
N VAL A 396 5.41 8.81 -30.40
CA VAL A 396 4.64 8.68 -29.15
C VAL A 396 3.30 9.42 -29.25
N LEU A 397 3.28 10.65 -29.77
CA LEU A 397 2.04 11.41 -29.98
C LEU A 397 1.10 10.72 -30.96
N GLU A 398 1.61 10.17 -32.05
CA GLU A 398 0.81 9.44 -33.03
C GLU A 398 0.21 8.16 -32.40
N HIS A 399 0.99 7.44 -31.58
CA HIS A 399 0.51 6.30 -30.80
C HIS A 399 -0.65 6.69 -29.87
N CYS A 400 -0.54 7.86 -29.20
CA CYS A 400 -1.61 8.38 -28.34
C CYS A 400 -2.86 8.78 -29.14
N ARG A 401 -2.70 9.47 -30.28
CA ARG A 401 -3.84 9.89 -31.14
C ARG A 401 -4.66 8.71 -31.65
N GLY A 402 -4.04 7.58 -31.88
CA GLY A 402 -4.74 6.35 -32.29
C GLY A 402 -5.52 5.66 -31.19
N ARG A 403 -5.41 6.09 -29.92
CA ARG A 403 -5.94 5.36 -28.76
C ARG A 403 -6.66 6.23 -27.73
N LEU A 404 -6.45 7.53 -27.75
CA LEU A 404 -7.05 8.48 -26.81
C LEU A 404 -7.94 9.48 -27.56
N ALA A 405 -8.97 9.97 -26.90
CA ALA A 405 -9.69 11.15 -27.36
C ALA A 405 -8.71 12.34 -27.48
N ASP A 406 -8.97 13.24 -28.44
CA ASP A 406 -8.05 14.34 -28.76
C ASP A 406 -7.67 15.18 -27.53
N PHE A 407 -8.64 15.48 -26.66
CA PHE A 407 -8.41 16.29 -25.47
C PHE A 407 -7.53 15.59 -24.40
N LYS A 408 -7.36 14.26 -24.44
CA LYS A 408 -6.52 13.46 -23.56
C LYS A 408 -5.07 13.30 -24.04
N VAL A 409 -4.82 13.57 -25.34
CA VAL A 409 -3.46 13.45 -25.90
C VAL A 409 -2.54 14.51 -25.28
N PRO A 410 -1.35 14.16 -24.80
CA PRO A 410 -0.43 15.11 -24.17
C PRO A 410 -0.11 16.32 -25.07
N GLN A 411 -0.15 17.52 -24.47
CA GLN A 411 0.23 18.77 -25.11
C GLN A 411 1.64 19.20 -24.74
N TYR A 412 2.15 18.63 -23.66
CA TYR A 412 3.52 18.80 -23.21
C TYR A 412 4.15 17.43 -23.00
N ILE A 413 5.38 17.25 -23.49
CA ILE A 413 6.17 16.04 -23.23
C ILE A 413 7.56 16.48 -22.83
N THR A 414 8.04 15.95 -21.71
CA THR A 414 9.43 16.10 -21.25
C THR A 414 10.02 14.70 -21.13
N VAL A 415 11.14 14.45 -21.82
CA VAL A 415 11.93 13.22 -21.67
C VAL A 415 13.02 13.46 -20.63
N VAL A 416 13.21 12.52 -19.71
CA VAL A 416 14.23 12.61 -18.65
C VAL A 416 15.25 11.49 -18.79
N ASP A 417 16.50 11.78 -18.37
CA ASP A 417 17.64 10.86 -18.53
C ASP A 417 17.69 9.73 -17.50
N GLY A 418 16.78 9.73 -16.53
CA GLY A 418 16.79 8.75 -15.43
C GLY A 418 15.40 8.31 -15.01
N PRO A 419 15.32 7.23 -14.22
CA PRO A 419 14.06 6.67 -13.77
C PRO A 419 13.24 7.68 -12.96
N LEU A 420 11.92 7.64 -13.15
CA LEU A 420 10.99 8.53 -12.46
C LEU A 420 11.02 8.32 -10.93
N PRO A 421 10.95 9.41 -10.14
CA PRO A 421 11.07 9.32 -8.69
C PRO A 421 9.91 8.54 -8.07
N ARG A 422 10.25 7.58 -7.21
CA ARG A 422 9.29 6.74 -6.51
C ARG A 422 9.56 6.74 -5.00
N ASN A 423 8.52 6.51 -4.21
CA ASN A 423 8.69 6.28 -2.78
C ASN A 423 9.24 4.86 -2.51
N ALA A 424 9.53 4.55 -1.23
CA ALA A 424 10.04 3.25 -0.81
C ALA A 424 9.09 2.06 -1.12
N GLY A 425 7.80 2.34 -1.37
CA GLY A 425 6.79 1.37 -1.80
C GLY A 425 6.63 1.25 -3.32
N GLY A 426 7.47 1.94 -4.11
CA GLY A 426 7.45 1.90 -5.58
C GLY A 426 6.44 2.84 -6.24
N LYS A 427 5.69 3.65 -5.48
CA LYS A 427 4.70 4.59 -6.02
C LYS A 427 5.35 5.86 -6.56
N LEU A 428 4.94 6.31 -7.75
CA LEU A 428 5.38 7.57 -8.34
C LEU A 428 5.14 8.78 -7.42
N LEU A 429 6.14 9.62 -7.30
CA LEU A 429 6.09 10.86 -6.53
C LEU A 429 5.65 12.04 -7.42
N LYS A 430 4.38 12.01 -7.89
CA LYS A 430 3.80 13.03 -8.78
C LYS A 430 3.98 14.46 -8.27
N ALA A 431 3.81 14.70 -6.97
CA ALA A 431 4.03 16.02 -6.38
C ALA A 431 5.45 16.54 -6.60
N ARG A 432 6.47 15.68 -6.40
CA ARG A 432 7.86 16.03 -6.64
C ARG A 432 8.15 16.34 -8.11
N LEU A 433 7.57 15.53 -9.02
CA LEU A 433 7.70 15.78 -10.46
C LEU A 433 7.04 17.10 -10.85
N ARG A 434 5.85 17.40 -10.32
CA ARG A 434 5.14 18.66 -10.59
C ARG A 434 5.97 19.89 -10.24
N ASP A 435 6.77 19.82 -9.15
CA ASP A 435 7.64 20.91 -8.69
C ASP A 435 8.96 20.99 -9.47
N GLN A 436 9.41 19.91 -10.10
CA GLN A 436 10.74 19.80 -10.73
C GLN A 436 10.73 19.87 -12.25
N VAL A 437 9.61 19.53 -12.89
CA VAL A 437 9.52 19.48 -14.35
C VAL A 437 9.40 20.88 -14.92
N HIS A 438 10.23 21.19 -15.89
CA HIS A 438 10.12 22.38 -16.70
C HIS A 438 9.49 22.00 -18.04
N TRP A 439 8.28 22.49 -18.25
CA TRP A 439 7.57 22.28 -19.50
C TRP A 439 8.09 23.24 -20.56
N GLY A 440 8.40 22.73 -21.75
CA GLY A 440 8.71 23.53 -22.91
C GLY A 440 7.47 24.20 -23.52
N ASP A 441 7.56 24.60 -24.75
CA ASP A 441 6.42 25.10 -25.53
C ASP A 441 5.42 23.95 -25.79
N PRO A 442 4.10 24.23 -25.82
CA PRO A 442 3.10 23.21 -26.12
C PRO A 442 3.35 22.63 -27.54
N LEU A 443 3.26 21.32 -27.64
CA LEU A 443 3.48 20.58 -28.89
C LEU A 443 2.29 20.69 -29.86
N ARG A 444 1.12 21.19 -29.35
CA ARG A 444 -0.10 21.38 -30.14
C ARG A 444 -1.09 22.35 -29.45
#